data_ae4ae810f4ea5f62681573737f3add5a
#
_entry.id   ae4ae810f4ea5f62681573737f3add5a
#
_cell.length_a   1.000
_cell.length_b   1.000
_cell.length_c   1.000
_cell.angle_alpha   90.00
_cell.angle_beta   90.00
_cell.angle_gamma   90.00
#
_symmetry.space_group_name_H-M   'P 1'
#
loop_
_entity.id
_entity.type
_entity.pdbx_description
1 polymer ?
#
loop_
_entity_poly.entity_id
_entity_poly.type
_entity_poly.pdbx_seq_one_letter_code
_entity_poly.pdbx_strand_id
1 'polypeptide(L)' 'MLTYSLYIDDTRYSVPTLLLVTVGDEAGLRDLARKKLKDSEHHLAVTAWAEDAFLFSLSRDELVAEALRFNA' A
#
# COMPACT_ATOMS: atom_id res chain seq x y z
N MET A 1 -18.16 4.61 6.67
CA MET A 1 -17.11 4.06 5.81
C MET A 1 -16.57 5.13 4.89
N LEU A 2 -15.28 5.13 4.67
CA LEU A 2 -14.60 6.13 3.85
C LEU A 2 -13.97 5.47 2.63
N THR A 3 -13.96 6.21 1.52
CA THR A 3 -13.33 5.76 0.28
C THR A 3 -11.93 6.36 0.18
N TYR A 4 -10.96 5.51 -0.08
CA TYR A 4 -9.56 5.90 -0.20
C TYR A 4 -9.02 5.51 -1.57
N SER A 5 -7.97 6.21 -2.00
CA SER A 5 -7.27 5.89 -3.23
C SER A 5 -5.94 5.24 -2.87
N LEU A 6 -5.66 4.07 -3.47
CA LEU A 6 -4.37 3.41 -3.36
C LEU A 6 -3.69 3.46 -4.72
N TYR A 7 -2.48 3.97 -4.74
CA TYR A 7 -1.63 3.97 -5.95
C TYR A 7 -0.57 2.91 -5.76
N ILE A 8 -0.56 1.92 -6.64
CA ILE A 8 0.35 0.79 -6.57
C ILE A 8 1.41 0.95 -7.66
N ASP A 9 2.66 1.14 -7.24
CA ASP A 9 3.78 1.16 -8.17
C ASP A 9 4.17 -0.27 -8.52
N ASP A 10 4.13 -0.57 -9.82
CA ASP A 10 4.34 -1.92 -10.33
C ASP A 10 5.42 -1.88 -11.41
N THR A 11 6.38 -2.81 -11.35
CA THR A 11 7.50 -2.86 -12.29
C THR A 11 7.07 -3.11 -13.73
N ARG A 12 5.85 -3.65 -13.93
CA ARG A 12 5.34 -4.00 -15.26
C ARG A 12 4.71 -2.82 -16.02
N TYR A 13 4.42 -1.73 -15.30
CA TYR A 13 3.67 -0.60 -15.86
C TYR A 13 4.42 0.70 -15.66
N SER A 14 4.27 1.62 -16.61
CA SER A 14 4.93 2.93 -16.54
C SER A 14 4.20 3.93 -15.65
N VAL A 15 2.94 3.64 -15.29
CA VAL A 15 2.14 4.49 -14.41
C VAL A 15 1.60 3.65 -13.26
N PRO A 16 1.37 4.27 -12.08
CA PRO A 16 0.79 3.55 -10.95
C PRO A 16 -0.61 3.02 -11.24
N THR A 17 -0.94 1.89 -10.65
CA THR A 17 -2.29 1.34 -10.70
C THR A 17 -3.12 2.02 -9.62
N LEU A 18 -4.25 2.62 -10.01
CA LEU A 18 -5.16 3.24 -9.06
C LEU A 18 -6.22 2.23 -8.62
N LEU A 19 -6.38 2.09 -7.32
CA LEU A 19 -7.41 1.24 -6.74
C LEU A 19 -8.21 2.05 -5.73
N LEU A 20 -9.54 2.11 -5.92
CA LEU A 20 -10.43 2.75 -4.97
C LEU A 20 -10.92 1.70 -3.98
N VAL A 21 -10.76 1.96 -2.69
CA VAL A 21 -11.13 1.02 -1.64
C VAL A 21 -11.97 1.71 -0.57
N THR A 22 -12.87 0.95 0.04
CA THR A 22 -13.71 1.43 1.12
C THR A 22 -13.41 0.60 2.37
N VAL A 23 -12.99 1.27 3.43
CA VAL A 23 -12.66 0.62 4.71
C VAL A 23 -13.21 1.45 5.85
N GLY A 24 -13.28 0.85 7.03
CA GLY A 24 -13.86 1.51 8.20
C GLY A 24 -12.93 2.52 8.87
N ASP A 25 -11.61 2.28 8.80
CA ASP A 25 -10.63 3.14 9.44
C ASP A 25 -9.27 3.05 8.76
N GLU A 26 -8.32 3.87 9.23
CA GLU A 26 -6.98 3.90 8.67
C GLU A 26 -6.20 2.61 8.93
N ALA A 27 -6.43 1.96 10.07
CA ALA A 27 -5.75 0.69 10.38
C ALA A 27 -6.13 -0.38 9.35
N GLY A 28 -7.41 -0.48 9.01
CA GLY A 28 -7.87 -1.39 7.95
C GLY A 28 -7.27 -1.05 6.61
N LEU A 29 -7.10 0.26 6.32
CA LEU A 29 -6.48 0.70 5.09
C LEU A 29 -5.00 0.28 5.02
N ARG A 30 -4.27 0.40 6.13
CA ARG A 30 -2.87 -0.02 6.19
C ARG A 30 -2.72 -1.52 5.99
N ASP A 31 -3.60 -2.32 6.59
CA ASP A 31 -3.59 -3.77 6.40
C ASP A 31 -3.86 -4.15 4.95
N LEU A 32 -4.80 -3.46 4.32
CA LEU A 32 -5.12 -3.70 2.92
C LEU A 32 -3.94 -3.30 2.02
N ALA A 33 -3.29 -2.18 2.31
CA ALA A 33 -2.12 -1.74 1.55
C ALA A 33 -0.97 -2.76 1.65
N ARG A 34 -0.72 -3.30 2.84
CA ARG A 34 0.29 -4.35 3.03
C ARG A 34 -0.06 -5.60 2.22
N LYS A 35 -1.32 -5.99 2.25
CA LYS A 35 -1.79 -7.15 1.50
C LYS A 35 -1.58 -6.95 0.00
N LYS A 36 -1.92 -5.77 -0.51
CA LYS A 36 -1.74 -5.46 -1.93
C LYS A 36 -0.27 -5.48 -2.32
N LEU A 37 0.59 -4.96 -1.44
CA LEU A 37 2.02 -4.96 -1.69
C LEU A 37 2.59 -6.38 -1.75
N LYS A 38 2.04 -7.31 -0.97
CA LYS A 38 2.45 -8.72 -0.94
C LYS A 38 1.82 -9.55 -2.05
N ASP A 39 0.75 -9.09 -2.67
CA ASP A 39 0.00 -9.86 -3.68
C ASP A 39 0.83 -10.15 -4.93
N SER A 40 1.83 -9.35 -5.23
CA SER A 40 2.69 -9.56 -6.38
C SER A 40 4.11 -9.09 -6.10
N GLU A 41 5.08 -9.85 -6.56
CA GLU A 41 6.49 -9.47 -6.46
C GLU A 41 6.82 -8.24 -7.30
N HIS A 42 5.95 -7.89 -8.25
CA HIS A 42 6.12 -6.71 -9.09
C HIS A 42 5.68 -5.42 -8.42
N HIS A 43 4.94 -5.51 -7.31
CA HIS A 43 4.50 -4.34 -6.58
C HIS A 43 5.67 -3.79 -5.73
N LEU A 44 6.06 -2.56 -6.00
CA LEU A 44 7.19 -1.90 -5.32
C LEU A 44 6.76 -1.08 -4.13
N ALA A 45 5.63 -0.38 -4.25
CA ALA A 45 5.15 0.52 -3.22
C ALA A 45 3.65 0.73 -3.37
N VAL A 46 3.00 1.07 -2.26
CA VAL A 46 1.59 1.44 -2.23
C VAL A 46 1.47 2.76 -1.49
N THR A 47 0.85 3.75 -2.11
CA THR A 47 0.62 5.07 -1.53
C THR A 47 -0.88 5.26 -1.33
N ALA A 48 -1.26 5.69 -0.13
CA ALA A 48 -2.66 5.87 0.24
C ALA A 48 -3.03 7.35 0.36
N TRP A 49 -4.19 7.69 -0.20
CA TRP A 49 -4.72 9.05 -0.18
C TRP A 49 -6.19 9.03 0.26
N ALA A 50 -6.58 10.03 1.05
CA ALA A 50 -7.98 10.31 1.36
C ALA A 50 -8.33 11.58 0.62
N GLU A 51 -9.05 11.48 -0.49
CA GLU A 51 -9.32 12.59 -1.40
C GLU A 51 -8.00 13.24 -1.83
N ASP A 52 -7.73 14.48 -1.44
CA ASP A 52 -6.51 15.20 -1.79
C ASP A 52 -5.42 15.09 -0.73
N ALA A 53 -5.70 14.40 0.38
CA ALA A 53 -4.78 14.31 1.50
C ALA A 53 -3.92 13.03 1.43
N PHE A 54 -2.62 13.20 1.39
CA PHE A 54 -1.67 12.09 1.51
C PHE A 54 -1.75 11.52 2.92
N LEU A 55 -1.86 10.20 3.04
CA LEU A 55 -1.91 9.52 4.33
C LEU A 55 -0.62 8.80 4.67
N PHE A 56 -0.19 7.89 3.80
CA PHE A 56 1.04 7.13 4.04
C PHE A 56 1.51 6.47 2.76
N SER A 57 2.73 5.98 2.79
CA SER A 57 3.29 5.17 1.71
C SER A 57 4.01 3.98 2.34
N LEU A 58 3.81 2.81 1.75
CA LEU A 58 4.51 1.58 2.15
C LEU A 58 5.35 1.10 0.99
N SER A 59 6.60 0.75 1.25
CA SER A 59 7.47 0.19 0.24
C SER A 59 7.79 -1.26 0.57
N ARG A 60 8.19 -2.01 -0.44
CA ARG A 60 8.61 -3.40 -0.24
C ARG A 60 9.82 -3.49 0.67
N ASP A 61 10.74 -2.54 0.57
CA ASP A 61 11.91 -2.49 1.43
C ASP A 61 11.54 -2.33 2.89
N GLU A 62 10.51 -1.55 3.20
CA GLU A 62 10.02 -1.38 4.57
C GLU A 62 9.44 -2.68 5.11
N LEU A 63 8.70 -3.43 4.29
CA LEU A 63 8.18 -4.74 4.70
C LEU A 63 9.29 -5.73 4.99
N VAL A 64 10.35 -5.74 4.18
CA VAL A 64 11.50 -6.61 4.40
C VAL A 64 12.18 -6.23 5.72
N ALA A 65 12.35 -4.95 5.99
CA ALA A 65 12.95 -4.48 7.23
C ALA A 65 12.13 -4.90 8.46
N GLU A 66 10.79 -4.80 8.38
CA GLU A 66 9.91 -5.27 9.46
C GLU A 66 10.08 -6.77 9.70
N ALA A 67 10.10 -7.56 8.63
CA ALA A 67 10.26 -9.01 8.74
C ALA A 67 11.60 -9.38 9.39
N LEU A 68 12.66 -8.69 9.04
CA LEU A 68 13.98 -8.92 9.62
C LEU A 68 14.01 -8.58 11.11
N ARG A 69 13.30 -7.54 11.54
CA ARG A 69 13.21 -7.19 12.95
C ARG A 69 12.53 -8.28 13.76
N PHE A 70 11.46 -8.85 13.21
CA PHE A 70 10.73 -9.90 13.92
C PHE A 70 11.53 -11.20 14.03
N ASN A 71 12.42 -11.44 13.08
CA ASN A 71 13.21 -12.68 13.03
C ASN A 71 14.58 -12.54 13.67
N ALA A 72 14.94 -11.37 14.14
CA ALA A 72 16.26 -11.12 14.72
C ALA A 72 16.38 -11.57 16.18
#